data_e70175288fd908ded8b7ab9379a4ca06
#
_entry.id   e70175288fd908ded8b7ab9379a4ca06
#
_cell.length_a   1.000
_cell.length_b   1.000
_cell.length_c   1.000
_cell.angle_alpha   90.00
_cell.angle_beta   90.00
_cell.angle_gamma   90.00
#
_symmetry.space_group_name_H-M   'P 1'
#
loop_
_entity.id
_entity.type
_entity.pdbx_description
1 polymer ?
#
loop_
_entity_poly.entity_id
_entity_poly.type
_entity_poly.pdbx_seq_one_letter_code
_entity_poly.pdbx_strand_id
1 'polypeptide(L)'
;MRSTWLQTFSGKQFIPLAPTVEMICVEDIAHGLGNLCRYSGQCREFYSVGQHSVMASHVITTLDGFLRLSADERRLLQLVALLHDAPEAYIVDVPTMIKQHLPVYKEIESNVMRTIAQKFNIDFALFSHPLVHEADMTMLATEKRDLMGPEPAPWIDMPKPYGGHIFPMEPKKAKQTFLDRFTELGGKA
;
A
#
# COMPACT_ATOMS: atom_id res chain seq x y z
N MET A 1 -4.69 -33.07 4.87
CA MET A 1 -3.66 -32.00 4.72
C MET A 1 -4.36 -30.66 4.82
N ARG A 2 -3.80 -29.70 5.57
CA ARG A 2 -4.33 -28.33 5.55
C ARG A 2 -3.97 -27.66 4.22
N SER A 3 -4.88 -26.84 3.68
CA SER A 3 -4.59 -26.05 2.48
C SER A 3 -3.36 -25.16 2.69
N THR A 4 -2.47 -25.08 1.71
CA THR A 4 -1.28 -24.22 1.68
C THR A 4 -1.49 -22.97 0.83
N TRP A 5 -2.72 -22.74 0.39
CA TRP A 5 -3.11 -21.63 -0.49
C TRP A 5 -4.39 -20.97 -0.02
N LEU A 6 -4.59 -19.75 -0.48
CA LEU A 6 -5.85 -19.01 -0.35
C LEU A 6 -6.47 -18.79 -1.74
N GLN A 7 -7.79 -18.69 -1.79
CA GLN A 7 -8.51 -18.27 -2.99
C GLN A 7 -8.62 -16.74 -3.00
N THR A 8 -8.20 -16.13 -4.11
CA THR A 8 -8.32 -14.68 -4.29
C THR A 8 -9.73 -14.29 -4.77
N PHE A 9 -10.02 -12.99 -4.82
CA PHE A 9 -11.28 -12.44 -5.32
C PHE A 9 -11.56 -12.85 -6.77
N SER A 10 -10.54 -12.84 -7.64
CA SER A 10 -10.66 -13.26 -9.05
C SER A 10 -10.75 -14.79 -9.23
N GLY A 11 -10.70 -15.55 -8.15
CA GLY A 11 -10.75 -17.02 -8.19
C GLY A 11 -9.41 -17.69 -8.40
N LYS A 12 -8.30 -16.97 -8.34
CA LYS A 12 -6.95 -17.54 -8.45
C LYS A 12 -6.55 -18.26 -7.16
N GLN A 13 -5.72 -19.28 -7.31
CA GLN A 13 -5.01 -19.92 -6.23
C GLN A 13 -3.75 -19.10 -5.90
N PHE A 14 -3.63 -18.58 -4.70
CA PHE A 14 -2.45 -17.87 -4.24
C PHE A 14 -1.72 -18.66 -3.15
N ILE A 15 -0.42 -18.87 -3.32
CA ILE A 15 0.45 -19.62 -2.38
C ILE A 15 1.42 -18.63 -1.73
N PRO A 16 1.17 -18.13 -0.51
CA PRO A 16 1.98 -17.07 0.12
C PRO A 16 3.46 -17.40 0.27
N LEU A 17 3.79 -18.69 0.49
CA LEU A 17 5.17 -19.15 0.69
C LEU A 17 5.93 -19.42 -0.61
N ALA A 18 5.24 -19.45 -1.74
CA ALA A 18 5.82 -19.68 -3.07
C ALA A 18 5.00 -18.96 -4.15
N PRO A 19 4.90 -17.61 -4.08
CA PRO A 19 4.11 -16.84 -5.04
C PRO A 19 4.74 -16.87 -6.43
N THR A 20 3.91 -16.89 -7.48
CA THR A 20 4.35 -16.74 -8.87
C THR A 20 3.64 -15.58 -9.54
N VAL A 21 4.20 -15.08 -10.64
CA VAL A 21 3.68 -13.92 -11.39
C VAL A 21 2.25 -14.15 -11.90
N GLU A 22 1.89 -15.38 -12.23
CA GLU A 22 0.56 -15.78 -12.72
C GLU A 22 -0.52 -15.69 -11.61
N MET A 23 -0.10 -15.80 -10.35
CA MET A 23 -0.98 -15.69 -9.19
C MET A 23 -1.33 -14.22 -8.88
N ILE A 24 -0.52 -13.27 -9.36
CA ILE A 24 -0.72 -11.84 -9.09
C ILE A 24 -1.73 -11.25 -10.08
N CYS A 25 -2.68 -10.49 -9.53
CA CYS A 25 -3.70 -9.77 -10.28
C CYS A 25 -3.96 -8.41 -9.61
N VAL A 26 -3.95 -7.33 -10.38
CA VAL A 26 -4.20 -5.97 -9.84
C VAL A 26 -5.60 -5.85 -9.25
N GLU A 27 -6.57 -6.56 -9.81
CA GLU A 27 -7.94 -6.56 -9.31
C GLU A 27 -8.04 -7.21 -7.92
N ASP A 28 -7.28 -8.28 -7.66
CA ASP A 28 -7.17 -8.92 -6.35
C ASP A 28 -6.49 -8.00 -5.34
N ILE A 29 -5.40 -7.33 -5.76
CA ILE A 29 -4.70 -6.34 -4.93
C ILE A 29 -5.68 -5.22 -4.53
N ALA A 30 -6.33 -4.59 -5.50
CA ALA A 30 -7.26 -3.50 -5.25
C ALA A 30 -8.45 -3.92 -4.37
N HIS A 31 -8.96 -5.16 -4.55
CA HIS A 31 -10.05 -5.71 -3.74
C HIS A 31 -9.57 -5.98 -2.31
N GLY A 32 -8.45 -6.68 -2.15
CA GLY A 32 -7.88 -7.01 -0.84
C GLY A 32 -7.58 -5.74 -0.03
N LEU A 33 -6.80 -4.81 -0.60
CA LEU A 33 -6.45 -3.56 0.06
C LEU A 33 -7.67 -2.67 0.33
N GLY A 34 -8.68 -2.66 -0.56
CA GLY A 34 -9.91 -1.90 -0.37
C GLY A 34 -10.76 -2.38 0.81
N ASN A 35 -10.68 -3.68 1.15
CA ASN A 35 -11.39 -4.29 2.27
C ASN A 35 -10.55 -4.40 3.54
N LEU A 36 -9.25 -4.16 3.45
CA LEU A 36 -8.33 -4.26 4.57
C LEU A 36 -8.28 -2.94 5.35
N CYS A 37 -8.74 -2.99 6.60
CA CYS A 37 -8.76 -1.82 7.47
C CYS A 37 -7.37 -1.52 8.03
N ARG A 38 -6.89 -0.28 7.93
CA ARG A 38 -5.65 0.17 8.58
C ARG A 38 -5.80 0.23 10.09
N TYR A 39 -4.67 0.23 10.81
CA TYR A 39 -4.60 0.32 12.28
C TYR A 39 -5.44 -0.75 12.98
N SER A 40 -5.58 -1.93 12.38
CA SER A 40 -6.42 -3.01 12.94
C SER A 40 -7.84 -2.55 13.30
N GLY A 41 -8.40 -1.60 12.54
CA GLY A 41 -9.73 -1.06 12.75
C GLY A 41 -9.85 -0.02 13.88
N GLN A 42 -8.74 0.55 14.38
CA GLN A 42 -8.77 1.52 15.49
C GLN A 42 -8.99 2.98 15.04
N CYS A 43 -9.20 3.23 13.74
CA CYS A 43 -9.67 4.53 13.25
C CYS A 43 -11.10 4.80 13.71
N ARG A 44 -11.49 6.09 13.78
CA ARG A 44 -12.85 6.51 14.12
C ARG A 44 -13.89 6.05 13.11
N GLU A 45 -13.48 5.91 11.86
CA GLU A 45 -14.27 5.42 10.74
C GLU A 45 -13.45 4.38 9.97
N PHE A 46 -14.13 3.54 9.17
CA PHE A 46 -13.42 2.61 8.31
C PHE A 46 -12.49 3.35 7.35
N TYR A 47 -11.21 2.99 7.37
CA TYR A 47 -10.22 3.52 6.44
C TYR A 47 -9.34 2.38 5.93
N SER A 48 -9.29 2.22 4.61
CA SER A 48 -8.63 1.06 4.00
C SER A 48 -7.18 1.33 3.62
N VAL A 49 -6.37 0.27 3.59
CA VAL A 49 -5.03 0.28 3.00
C VAL A 49 -5.09 0.71 1.53
N GLY A 50 -6.14 0.32 0.79
CA GLY A 50 -6.33 0.73 -0.60
C GLY A 50 -6.48 2.25 -0.76
N GLN A 51 -7.25 2.91 0.12
CA GLN A 51 -7.37 4.37 0.10
C GLN A 51 -6.05 5.04 0.50
N HIS A 52 -5.37 4.54 1.52
CA HIS A 52 -4.03 4.99 1.90
C HIS A 52 -3.06 4.96 0.72
N SER A 53 -2.96 3.84 0.03
CA SER A 53 -2.07 3.65 -1.12
C SER A 53 -2.36 4.65 -2.26
N VAL A 54 -3.65 4.88 -2.56
CA VAL A 54 -4.05 5.92 -3.53
C VAL A 54 -3.58 7.30 -3.09
N MET A 55 -3.81 7.66 -1.83
CA MET A 55 -3.38 8.95 -1.30
C MET A 55 -1.87 9.09 -1.27
N ALA A 56 -1.11 8.08 -0.87
CA ALA A 56 0.35 8.07 -0.92
C ALA A 56 0.87 8.35 -2.33
N SER A 57 0.23 7.73 -3.36
CA SER A 57 0.58 7.96 -4.77
C SER A 57 0.27 9.40 -5.27
N HIS A 58 -0.59 10.13 -4.59
CA HIS A 58 -0.81 11.56 -4.84
C HIS A 58 0.13 12.43 -4.00
N VAL A 59 0.28 12.14 -2.71
CA VAL A 59 1.11 12.91 -1.77
C VAL A 59 2.57 12.97 -2.21
N ILE A 60 3.11 11.90 -2.78
CA ILE A 60 4.49 11.87 -3.31
C ILE A 60 4.76 13.03 -4.29
N THR A 61 3.75 13.50 -5.02
CA THR A 61 3.90 14.61 -5.98
C THR A 61 4.13 15.97 -5.32
N THR A 62 3.87 16.08 -4.03
CA THR A 62 4.01 17.31 -3.26
C THR A 62 5.33 17.39 -2.48
N LEU A 63 6.13 16.31 -2.53
CA LEU A 63 7.37 16.21 -1.77
C LEU A 63 8.54 16.94 -2.45
N ASP A 64 9.44 17.45 -1.63
CA ASP A 64 10.66 18.09 -2.10
C ASP A 64 11.50 17.09 -2.92
N GLY A 65 11.98 17.55 -4.08
CA GLY A 65 12.78 16.70 -4.98
C GLY A 65 11.97 15.93 -6.02
N PHE A 66 10.66 15.69 -5.83
CA PHE A 66 9.83 15.00 -6.83
C PHE A 66 9.83 15.71 -8.19
N LEU A 67 9.74 17.04 -8.19
CA LEU A 67 9.73 17.84 -9.44
C LEU A 67 11.07 17.85 -10.18
N ARG A 68 12.17 17.42 -9.53
CA ARG A 68 13.50 17.30 -10.18
C ARG A 68 13.64 16.03 -11.02
N LEU A 69 12.73 15.09 -10.86
CA LEU A 69 12.71 13.83 -11.61
C LEU A 69 12.15 14.05 -13.02
N SER A 70 12.54 13.21 -13.97
CA SER A 70 11.93 13.14 -15.28
C SER A 70 10.45 12.75 -15.22
N ALA A 71 9.69 12.99 -16.28
CA ALA A 71 8.27 12.64 -16.34
C ALA A 71 8.03 11.13 -16.13
N ASP A 72 8.90 10.30 -16.70
CA ASP A 72 8.79 8.84 -16.56
C ASP A 72 9.13 8.36 -15.14
N GLU A 73 10.17 8.90 -14.52
CA GLU A 73 10.51 8.60 -13.12
C GLU A 73 9.38 9.05 -12.17
N ARG A 74 8.81 10.24 -12.38
CA ARG A 74 7.67 10.73 -11.60
C ARG A 74 6.47 9.80 -11.69
N ARG A 75 6.11 9.36 -12.90
CA ARG A 75 5.01 8.42 -13.10
C ARG A 75 5.29 7.07 -12.45
N LEU A 76 6.52 6.56 -12.62
CA LEU A 76 6.93 5.28 -12.03
C LEU A 76 6.91 5.33 -10.49
N LEU A 77 7.43 6.38 -9.87
CA LEU A 77 7.41 6.49 -8.40
C LEU A 77 6.01 6.67 -7.82
N GLN A 78 5.09 7.31 -8.55
CA GLN A 78 3.68 7.33 -8.16
C GLN A 78 3.06 5.92 -8.22
N LEU A 79 3.39 5.11 -9.23
CA LEU A 79 2.95 3.72 -9.32
C LEU A 79 3.55 2.87 -8.20
N VAL A 80 4.82 3.06 -7.88
CA VAL A 80 5.49 2.38 -6.76
C VAL A 80 4.82 2.77 -5.43
N ALA A 81 4.52 4.05 -5.22
CA ALA A 81 3.80 4.51 -4.03
C ALA A 81 2.36 3.97 -3.96
N LEU A 82 1.69 3.74 -5.10
CA LEU A 82 0.40 3.06 -5.14
C LEU A 82 0.50 1.59 -4.71
N LEU A 83 1.59 0.92 -5.04
CA LEU A 83 1.77 -0.52 -4.86
C LEU A 83 2.59 -0.89 -3.61
N HIS A 84 3.06 0.09 -2.80
CA HIS A 84 4.01 -0.18 -1.72
C HIS A 84 3.50 -1.14 -0.65
N ASP A 85 2.19 -1.14 -0.39
CA ASP A 85 1.52 -2.07 0.53
C ASP A 85 0.79 -3.22 -0.20
N ALA A 86 1.03 -3.41 -1.52
CA ALA A 86 0.34 -4.43 -2.30
C ALA A 86 0.43 -5.88 -1.76
N PRO A 87 1.52 -6.33 -1.10
CA PRO A 87 1.58 -7.64 -0.45
C PRO A 87 0.47 -7.86 0.57
N GLU A 88 0.05 -6.81 1.28
CA GLU A 88 -0.94 -6.90 2.36
C GLU A 88 -2.31 -7.38 1.86
N ALA A 89 -2.61 -7.19 0.57
CA ALA A 89 -3.80 -7.77 -0.05
C ALA A 89 -3.88 -9.30 0.08
N TYR A 90 -2.73 -9.96 0.24
CA TYR A 90 -2.60 -11.41 0.30
C TYR A 90 -2.21 -11.94 1.68
N ILE A 91 -1.52 -11.13 2.50
CA ILE A 91 -0.92 -11.58 3.77
C ILE A 91 -1.30 -10.72 4.99
N VAL A 92 -2.24 -9.80 4.84
CA VAL A 92 -2.77 -8.82 5.81
C VAL A 92 -1.78 -7.70 6.21
N ASP A 93 -2.33 -6.57 6.67
CA ASP A 93 -1.59 -5.49 7.33
C ASP A 93 -1.25 -5.90 8.78
N VAL A 94 0.03 -6.05 9.07
CA VAL A 94 0.52 -6.32 10.43
C VAL A 94 1.13 -5.03 10.99
N PRO A 95 0.64 -4.51 12.14
CA PRO A 95 1.18 -3.31 12.75
C PRO A 95 2.70 -3.37 12.93
N THR A 96 3.40 -2.26 12.59
CA THR A 96 4.86 -2.19 12.53
C THR A 96 5.54 -2.65 13.83
N MET A 97 4.95 -2.31 15.02
CA MET A 97 5.48 -2.73 16.32
C MET A 97 5.43 -4.27 16.52
N ILE A 98 4.56 -4.96 15.81
CA ILE A 98 4.49 -6.43 15.82
C ILE A 98 5.38 -6.99 14.69
N LYS A 99 5.29 -6.42 13.49
CA LYS A 99 6.03 -6.85 12.29
C LYS A 99 7.55 -6.91 12.53
N GLN A 100 8.11 -5.99 13.32
CA GLN A 100 9.56 -5.99 13.64
C GLN A 100 10.01 -7.22 14.44
N HIS A 101 9.10 -7.92 15.13
CA HIS A 101 9.37 -9.16 15.87
C HIS A 101 9.06 -10.43 15.08
N LEU A 102 8.64 -10.30 13.81
CA LEU A 102 8.22 -11.40 12.95
C LEU A 102 9.13 -11.51 11.69
N PRO A 103 10.39 -11.98 11.83
CA PRO A 103 11.34 -12.03 10.72
C PRO A 103 10.83 -12.89 9.55
N VAL A 104 10.17 -14.01 9.84
CA VAL A 104 9.61 -14.89 8.80
C VAL A 104 8.49 -14.19 8.02
N TYR A 105 7.67 -13.37 8.69
CA TYR A 105 6.64 -12.58 8.01
C TYR A 105 7.27 -11.57 7.04
N LYS A 106 8.33 -10.86 7.45
CA LYS A 106 9.05 -9.92 6.59
C LYS A 106 9.66 -10.60 5.36
N GLU A 107 10.15 -11.82 5.51
CA GLU A 107 10.67 -12.61 4.39
C GLU A 107 9.55 -12.95 3.40
N ILE A 108 8.40 -13.43 3.89
CA ILE A 108 7.22 -13.73 3.06
C ILE A 108 6.74 -12.46 2.34
N GLU A 109 6.58 -11.35 3.06
CA GLU A 109 6.18 -10.06 2.52
C GLU A 109 7.12 -9.58 1.40
N SER A 110 8.43 -9.66 1.64
CA SER A 110 9.45 -9.32 0.64
C SER A 110 9.38 -10.21 -0.61
N ASN A 111 9.11 -11.51 -0.46
CA ASN A 111 8.96 -12.43 -1.58
C ASN A 111 7.69 -12.15 -2.39
N VAL A 112 6.58 -11.85 -1.72
CA VAL A 112 5.34 -11.42 -2.40
C VAL A 112 5.58 -10.10 -3.15
N MET A 113 6.25 -9.11 -2.52
CA MET A 113 6.56 -7.83 -3.16
C MET A 113 7.47 -8.00 -4.38
N ARG A 114 8.49 -8.88 -4.32
CA ARG A 114 9.33 -9.17 -5.51
C ARG A 114 8.51 -9.75 -6.66
N THR A 115 7.56 -10.63 -6.35
CA THR A 115 6.66 -11.22 -7.35
C THR A 115 5.73 -10.17 -7.96
N ILE A 116 5.22 -9.24 -7.15
CA ILE A 116 4.43 -8.09 -7.61
C ILE A 116 5.28 -7.17 -8.50
N ALA A 117 6.50 -6.84 -8.07
CA ALA A 117 7.44 -6.04 -8.84
C ALA A 117 7.71 -6.65 -10.22
N GLN A 118 7.97 -7.96 -10.25
CA GLN A 118 8.15 -8.72 -11.49
C GLN A 118 6.89 -8.71 -12.37
N LYS A 119 5.71 -8.90 -11.79
CA LYS A 119 4.42 -8.87 -12.52
C LYS A 119 4.22 -7.55 -13.26
N PHE A 120 4.56 -6.43 -12.63
CA PHE A 120 4.33 -5.10 -13.19
C PHE A 120 5.60 -4.49 -13.84
N ASN A 121 6.67 -5.27 -14.00
CA ASN A 121 7.94 -4.84 -14.58
C ASN A 121 8.51 -3.58 -13.88
N ILE A 122 8.50 -3.59 -12.56
CA ILE A 122 9.04 -2.54 -11.68
C ILE A 122 10.35 -3.07 -11.06
N ASP A 123 11.40 -2.24 -11.01
CA ASP A 123 12.58 -2.56 -10.23
C ASP A 123 12.20 -2.63 -8.74
N PHE A 124 12.43 -3.79 -8.12
CA PHE A 124 12.13 -4.02 -6.70
C PHE A 124 12.81 -2.99 -5.78
N ALA A 125 14.00 -2.49 -6.13
CA ALA A 125 14.71 -1.49 -5.34
C ALA A 125 13.93 -0.17 -5.17
N LEU A 126 13.03 0.16 -6.11
CA LEU A 126 12.22 1.38 -6.04
C LEU A 126 11.21 1.38 -4.89
N PHE A 127 10.80 0.22 -4.38
CA PHE A 127 9.94 0.14 -3.19
C PHE A 127 10.63 0.62 -1.90
N SER A 128 11.98 0.75 -1.93
CA SER A 128 12.77 1.37 -0.85
C SER A 128 13.20 2.81 -1.18
N HIS A 129 12.63 3.44 -2.21
CA HIS A 129 13.00 4.80 -2.59
C HIS A 129 12.63 5.81 -1.50
N PRO A 130 13.52 6.77 -1.13
CA PRO A 130 13.25 7.73 -0.05
C PRO A 130 11.93 8.50 -0.18
N LEU A 131 11.57 8.95 -1.40
CA LEU A 131 10.30 9.66 -1.62
C LEU A 131 9.07 8.77 -1.40
N VAL A 132 9.15 7.46 -1.65
CA VAL A 132 8.03 6.53 -1.37
C VAL A 132 7.85 6.41 0.14
N HIS A 133 8.93 6.20 0.87
CA HIS A 133 8.89 6.17 2.34
C HIS A 133 8.41 7.51 2.93
N GLU A 134 8.87 8.64 2.40
CA GLU A 134 8.44 9.97 2.86
C GLU A 134 6.94 10.20 2.59
N ALA A 135 6.41 9.73 1.46
CA ALA A 135 4.98 9.79 1.16
C ALA A 135 4.15 8.96 2.15
N ASP A 136 4.58 7.74 2.46
CA ASP A 136 3.94 6.86 3.46
C ASP A 136 3.94 7.51 4.85
N MET A 137 5.08 8.02 5.31
CA MET A 137 5.20 8.72 6.59
C MET A 137 4.38 10.01 6.65
N THR A 138 4.28 10.75 5.54
CA THR A 138 3.42 11.95 5.43
C THR A 138 1.94 11.55 5.52
N MET A 139 1.56 10.42 4.91
CA MET A 139 0.22 9.87 5.07
C MET A 139 -0.05 9.42 6.50
N LEU A 140 0.89 8.74 7.15
CA LEU A 140 0.78 8.36 8.56
C LEU A 140 0.48 9.58 9.46
N ALA A 141 1.21 10.69 9.25
CA ALA A 141 0.97 11.95 9.98
C ALA A 141 -0.41 12.55 9.70
N THR A 142 -0.87 12.44 8.45
CA THR A 142 -2.18 12.93 8.00
C THR A 142 -3.32 12.10 8.60
N GLU A 143 -3.17 10.79 8.59
CA GLU A 143 -4.10 9.82 9.17
C GLU A 143 -4.24 9.99 10.68
N LYS A 144 -3.11 10.19 11.37
CA LYS A 144 -3.11 10.53 12.80
C LYS A 144 -3.98 11.75 13.08
N ARG A 145 -3.79 12.82 12.30
CA ARG A 145 -4.53 14.08 12.46
C ARG A 145 -6.04 13.92 12.21
N ASP A 146 -6.39 13.19 11.13
CA ASP A 146 -7.77 13.20 10.61
C ASP A 146 -8.61 12.03 11.15
N LEU A 147 -7.99 10.87 11.41
CA LEU A 147 -8.72 9.63 11.65
C LEU A 147 -8.59 9.09 13.08
N MET A 148 -7.55 9.51 13.81
CA MET A 148 -7.31 8.96 15.14
C MET A 148 -8.00 9.79 16.24
N GLY A 149 -8.21 9.18 17.39
CA GLY A 149 -8.64 9.86 18.61
C GLY A 149 -7.54 10.73 19.22
N PRO A 150 -7.79 11.35 20.37
CA PRO A 150 -6.76 12.04 21.14
C PRO A 150 -5.60 11.09 21.42
N GLU A 151 -4.38 11.54 21.15
CA GLU A 151 -3.20 10.72 21.38
C GLU A 151 -2.95 10.48 22.86
N PRO A 152 -2.78 9.22 23.31
CA PRO A 152 -2.46 8.91 24.71
C PRO A 152 -1.00 9.20 25.06
N ALA A 153 -0.12 9.23 24.04
CA ALA A 153 1.30 9.56 24.13
C ALA A 153 1.78 10.14 22.78
N PRO A 154 2.83 10.98 22.75
CA PRO A 154 3.34 11.56 21.51
C PRO A 154 3.79 10.48 20.52
N TRP A 155 3.42 10.61 19.25
CA TRP A 155 4.01 9.86 18.15
C TRP A 155 5.33 10.54 17.76
N ILE A 156 6.44 9.82 17.87
CA ILE A 156 7.79 10.36 17.71
C ILE A 156 8.16 10.42 16.22
N ASP A 157 8.98 11.38 15.83
CA ASP A 157 9.58 11.53 14.50
C ASP A 157 8.58 11.60 13.33
N MET A 158 7.43 12.23 13.57
CA MET A 158 6.42 12.42 12.56
C MET A 158 6.72 13.62 11.65
N PRO A 159 6.66 13.48 10.31
CA PRO A 159 6.73 14.62 9.40
C PRO A 159 5.48 15.51 9.53
N LYS A 160 5.50 16.63 8.82
CA LYS A 160 4.29 17.45 8.68
C LYS A 160 3.22 16.65 7.92
N PRO A 161 1.95 16.68 8.37
CA PRO A 161 0.86 16.07 7.62
C PRO A 161 0.63 16.79 6.29
N TYR A 162 0.11 16.06 5.31
CA TYR A 162 -0.36 16.63 4.05
C TYR A 162 -1.40 17.73 4.29
N GLY A 163 -1.39 18.78 3.44
CA GLY A 163 -2.27 19.94 3.61
C GLY A 163 -3.76 19.69 3.36
N GLY A 164 -4.11 18.59 2.67
CA GLY A 164 -5.50 18.19 2.47
C GLY A 164 -6.03 17.35 3.64
N HIS A 165 -7.34 17.03 3.57
CA HIS A 165 -8.02 16.17 4.56
C HIS A 165 -8.39 14.82 3.97
N ILE A 166 -8.43 13.81 4.83
CA ILE A 166 -8.90 12.46 4.50
C ILE A 166 -10.42 12.40 4.71
N PHE A 167 -11.12 11.97 3.68
CA PHE A 167 -12.53 11.59 3.75
C PHE A 167 -12.61 10.09 3.52
N PRO A 168 -12.91 9.27 4.53
CA PRO A 168 -12.96 7.83 4.42
C PRO A 168 -13.90 7.36 3.31
N MET A 169 -13.49 6.33 2.59
CA MET A 169 -14.24 5.74 1.47
C MET A 169 -14.71 4.35 1.83
N GLU A 170 -15.90 3.99 1.35
CA GLU A 170 -16.38 2.60 1.36
C GLU A 170 -15.42 1.68 0.58
N PRO A 171 -15.26 0.41 0.97
CA PRO A 171 -14.34 -0.56 0.36
C PRO A 171 -14.46 -0.64 -1.16
N LYS A 172 -15.68 -0.66 -1.69
CA LYS A 172 -15.94 -0.72 -3.13
C LYS A 172 -15.42 0.52 -3.85
N LYS A 173 -15.55 1.71 -3.24
CA LYS A 173 -15.04 2.97 -3.80
C LYS A 173 -13.53 3.01 -3.74
N ALA A 174 -12.92 2.58 -2.62
CA ALA A 174 -11.48 2.48 -2.48
C ALA A 174 -10.86 1.54 -3.54
N LYS A 175 -11.46 0.34 -3.74
CA LYS A 175 -11.09 -0.58 -4.84
C LYS A 175 -11.10 0.13 -6.20
N GLN A 176 -12.22 0.79 -6.53
CA GLN A 176 -12.35 1.43 -7.85
C GLN A 176 -11.32 2.54 -8.03
N THR A 177 -11.16 3.40 -7.02
CA THR A 177 -10.19 4.49 -7.07
C THR A 177 -8.75 3.99 -7.24
N PHE A 178 -8.41 2.86 -6.61
CA PHE A 178 -7.11 2.20 -6.78
C PHE A 178 -6.90 1.73 -8.23
N LEU A 179 -7.88 1.07 -8.82
CA LEU A 179 -7.81 0.59 -10.21
C LEU A 179 -7.74 1.75 -11.22
N ASP A 180 -8.52 2.81 -11.00
CA ASP A 180 -8.50 4.02 -11.82
C ASP A 180 -7.09 4.66 -11.77
N ARG A 181 -6.53 4.78 -10.56
CA ARG A 181 -5.18 5.33 -10.36
C ARG A 181 -4.10 4.46 -10.98
N PHE A 182 -4.19 3.15 -10.83
CA PHE A 182 -3.27 2.20 -11.47
C PHE A 182 -3.24 2.37 -12.98
N THR A 183 -4.43 2.49 -13.59
CA THR A 183 -4.57 2.69 -15.04
C THR A 183 -4.03 4.05 -15.49
N GLU A 184 -4.34 5.13 -14.76
CA GLU A 184 -3.83 6.49 -15.01
C GLU A 184 -2.30 6.53 -15.05
N LEU A 185 -1.65 5.78 -14.15
CA LEU A 185 -0.21 5.67 -14.05
C LEU A 185 0.41 4.73 -15.10
N GLY A 186 -0.39 4.20 -16.02
CA GLY A 186 0.04 3.33 -17.10
C GLY A 186 0.29 1.88 -16.67
N GLY A 187 -0.26 1.47 -15.54
CA GLY A 187 -0.27 0.07 -15.11
C GLY A 187 -1.03 -0.80 -16.13
N LYS A 188 -0.51 -1.98 -16.40
CA LYS A 188 -1.15 -2.97 -17.27
C LYS A 188 -1.56 -4.18 -16.44
N ALA A 189 -2.85 -4.58 -16.50
CA ALA A 189 -3.41 -5.72 -15.81
C ALA A 189 -2.82 -7.06 -16.28
#